data_eae7d601a643726d2b56da054641e894
#
_entry.id   eae7d601a643726d2b56da054641e894
#
_cell.length_a   1.000
_cell.length_b   1.000
_cell.length_c   1.000
_cell.angle_alpha   90.00
_cell.angle_beta   90.00
_cell.angle_gamma   90.00
#
_symmetry.space_group_name_H-M   'P 1'
#
loop_
_entity.id
_entity.type
_entity.pdbx_description
1 polymer ?
#
loop_
_entity_poly.entity_id
_entity_poly.type
_entity_poly.pdbx_seq_one_letter_code
_entity_poly.pdbx_strand_id
1 'polypeptide(L)'
;MGAGFAATERFLAELASGKLRPGYVLVGDEAFHYRRCREALLRQFIPGFPENPLSDFCLHDLDLTETTIFDVLDRAQSPSLMAPFQLLFVRGLKTLYGRGAKKEEFAALDGYGRSPNPQALVIFVADYVSISADVRRMDMDDKTRYERLRETLGEWCGMVELARADEDDAMRWLQQQAQAAGKALTPDAARELVDAVGADMLMVASEWEKLLLYTTGRDTVTQADVETNVLGAKQRSLYELTDAISRKDRVKALALLDGLLNASDGGEDAAIGHLYMLARTFRQMLVILEKNVRDSRAIWGALWPGFRLPPFAAEDVIAQARRYKSRGELMAAIQAVARADAAVRSSPVDKKLVLERLVLELAGARR
;
A
#
# COMPACT_ATOMS: atom_id res chain seq x y z
N MET A 1 -5.64 -9.76 -15.47
CA MET A 1 -5.79 -8.59 -14.59
C MET A 1 -6.60 -9.01 -13.39
N GLY A 2 -6.14 -8.70 -12.20
CA GLY A 2 -6.90 -8.92 -10.96
C GLY A 2 -8.19 -8.11 -10.92
N ALA A 3 -9.07 -8.47 -9.99
CA ALA A 3 -10.41 -7.88 -9.89
C ALA A 3 -10.38 -6.35 -9.73
N GLY A 4 -9.48 -5.83 -8.89
CA GLY A 4 -9.35 -4.38 -8.65
C GLY A 4 -8.90 -3.59 -9.88
N PHE A 5 -7.93 -4.11 -10.63
CA PHE A 5 -7.51 -3.48 -11.88
C PHE A 5 -8.63 -3.47 -12.92
N ALA A 6 -9.34 -4.60 -13.09
CA ALA A 6 -10.43 -4.70 -14.05
C ALA A 6 -11.61 -3.75 -13.71
N ALA A 7 -11.92 -3.59 -12.42
CA ALA A 7 -12.96 -2.67 -11.97
C ALA A 7 -12.54 -1.20 -12.16
N THR A 8 -11.31 -0.86 -11.80
CA THR A 8 -10.75 0.48 -12.00
C THR A 8 -10.69 0.84 -13.49
N GLU A 9 -10.18 -0.03 -14.35
CA GLU A 9 -10.10 0.25 -15.79
C GLU A 9 -11.49 0.40 -16.44
N ARG A 10 -12.48 -0.40 -16.03
CA ARG A 10 -13.88 -0.22 -16.48
C ARG A 10 -14.42 1.14 -16.07
N PHE A 11 -14.19 1.54 -14.83
CA PHE A 11 -14.61 2.84 -14.34
C PHE A 11 -13.94 3.99 -15.11
N LEU A 12 -12.63 3.92 -15.35
CA LEU A 12 -11.89 4.92 -16.12
C LEU A 12 -12.39 5.00 -17.59
N ALA A 13 -12.72 3.87 -18.21
CA ALA A 13 -13.28 3.82 -19.54
C ALA A 13 -14.72 4.41 -19.59
N GLU A 14 -15.54 4.12 -18.56
CA GLU A 14 -16.88 4.71 -18.43
C GLU A 14 -16.78 6.22 -18.25
N LEU A 15 -15.86 6.69 -17.40
CA LEU A 15 -15.57 8.11 -17.21
C LEU A 15 -15.16 8.78 -18.52
N ALA A 16 -14.23 8.20 -19.27
CA ALA A 16 -13.78 8.74 -20.57
C ALA A 16 -14.90 8.77 -21.63
N SER A 17 -15.86 7.84 -21.57
CA SER A 17 -16.99 7.79 -22.50
C SER A 17 -18.05 8.87 -22.25
N GLY A 18 -18.02 9.55 -21.10
CA GLY A 18 -19.01 10.52 -20.65
C GLY A 18 -20.38 9.94 -20.29
N LYS A 19 -20.53 8.60 -20.32
CA LYS A 19 -21.78 7.91 -19.96
C LYS A 19 -21.75 7.53 -18.48
N LEU A 20 -21.91 8.52 -17.63
CA LEU A 20 -21.80 8.33 -16.19
C LEU A 20 -23.12 7.91 -15.55
N ARG A 21 -23.03 7.15 -14.48
CA ARG A 21 -24.13 6.92 -13.57
C ARG A 21 -24.33 8.14 -12.65
N PRO A 22 -25.50 8.29 -12.02
CA PRO A 22 -25.76 9.38 -11.08
C PRO A 22 -24.82 9.40 -9.88
N GLY A 23 -24.23 8.25 -9.51
CA GLY A 23 -23.24 8.12 -8.48
C GLY A 23 -22.40 6.87 -8.64
N TYR A 24 -21.34 6.79 -7.85
CA TYR A 24 -20.46 5.62 -7.74
C TYR A 24 -20.15 5.32 -6.30
N VAL A 25 -19.93 4.05 -6.00
CA VAL A 25 -19.39 3.59 -4.72
C VAL A 25 -18.02 2.99 -4.96
N LEU A 26 -16.98 3.65 -4.47
CA LEU A 26 -15.62 3.12 -4.43
C LEU A 26 -15.50 2.24 -3.20
N VAL A 27 -15.52 0.91 -3.39
CA VAL A 27 -15.53 -0.07 -2.30
C VAL A 27 -14.18 -0.74 -2.21
N GLY A 28 -13.54 -0.63 -1.07
CA GLY A 28 -12.26 -1.27 -0.80
C GLY A 28 -11.26 -0.32 -0.13
N ASP A 29 -10.25 -0.92 0.47
CA ASP A 29 -9.19 -0.24 1.22
C ASP A 29 -7.88 -0.10 0.39
N GLU A 30 -7.89 -0.44 -0.91
CA GLU A 30 -6.71 -0.31 -1.76
C GLU A 30 -6.51 1.15 -2.21
N ALA A 31 -5.59 1.82 -1.54
CA ALA A 31 -5.33 3.25 -1.71
C ALA A 31 -4.82 3.60 -3.12
N PHE A 32 -4.10 2.69 -3.80
CA PHE A 32 -3.62 2.89 -5.16
C PHE A 32 -4.78 3.06 -6.15
N HIS A 33 -5.75 2.17 -6.11
CA HIS A 33 -6.93 2.24 -6.99
C HIS A 33 -7.80 3.46 -6.66
N TYR A 34 -7.99 3.75 -5.36
CA TYR A 34 -8.68 4.96 -4.92
C TYR A 34 -8.04 6.23 -5.49
N ARG A 35 -6.71 6.37 -5.37
CA ARG A 35 -5.96 7.52 -5.88
C ARG A 35 -6.13 7.68 -7.38
N ARG A 36 -6.03 6.60 -8.14
CA ARG A 36 -6.25 6.60 -9.61
C ARG A 36 -7.66 7.05 -9.99
N CYS A 37 -8.68 6.50 -9.35
CA CYS A 37 -10.07 6.89 -9.60
C CYS A 37 -10.31 8.36 -9.25
N ARG A 38 -9.83 8.81 -8.09
CA ARG A 38 -9.97 10.20 -7.64
C ARG A 38 -9.26 11.16 -8.59
N GLU A 39 -8.03 10.88 -8.96
CA GLU A 39 -7.27 11.74 -9.87
C GLU A 39 -7.93 11.87 -11.23
N ALA A 40 -8.43 10.78 -11.79
CA ALA A 40 -9.16 10.80 -13.07
C ALA A 40 -10.44 11.67 -13.00
N LEU A 41 -11.20 11.56 -11.92
CA LEU A 41 -12.37 12.40 -11.66
C LEU A 41 -11.98 13.88 -11.54
N LEU A 42 -10.92 14.19 -10.79
CA LEU A 42 -10.45 15.57 -10.64
C LEU A 42 -10.00 16.16 -11.98
N ARG A 43 -9.24 15.40 -12.78
CA ARG A 43 -8.81 15.84 -14.13
C ARG A 43 -9.98 16.13 -15.06
N GLN A 44 -11.07 15.37 -14.96
CA GLN A 44 -12.21 15.52 -15.84
C GLN A 44 -13.17 16.63 -15.43
N PHE A 45 -13.39 16.83 -14.12
CA PHE A 45 -14.46 17.70 -13.63
C PHE A 45 -13.99 18.97 -12.94
N ILE A 46 -12.71 19.03 -12.53
CA ILE A 46 -12.19 20.22 -11.83
C ILE A 46 -11.40 21.08 -12.81
N PRO A 47 -11.90 22.26 -13.18
CA PRO A 47 -11.19 23.15 -14.08
C PRO A 47 -9.83 23.56 -13.52
N GLY A 48 -8.81 23.50 -14.36
CA GLY A 48 -7.45 23.89 -14.01
C GLY A 48 -6.66 22.87 -13.19
N PHE A 49 -7.20 21.69 -12.89
CA PHE A 49 -6.47 20.62 -12.22
C PHE A 49 -5.41 19.99 -13.16
N PRO A 50 -4.18 19.71 -12.71
CA PRO A 50 -3.65 19.88 -11.32
C PRO A 50 -2.97 21.25 -11.05
N GLU A 51 -2.70 22.08 -12.08
CA GLU A 51 -1.83 23.27 -11.95
C GLU A 51 -2.49 24.41 -11.15
N ASN A 52 -3.77 24.66 -11.42
CA ASN A 52 -4.53 25.72 -10.74
C ASN A 52 -6.00 25.30 -10.56
N PRO A 53 -6.29 24.38 -9.62
CA PRO A 53 -7.62 23.82 -9.48
C PRO A 53 -8.60 24.84 -8.90
N LEU A 54 -9.74 25.05 -9.59
CA LEU A 54 -10.90 25.78 -9.06
C LEU A 54 -11.73 24.85 -8.15
N SER A 55 -11.10 24.26 -7.14
CA SER A 55 -11.70 23.22 -6.31
C SER A 55 -12.75 23.74 -5.34
N ASP A 56 -12.62 24.96 -4.84
CA ASP A 56 -13.46 25.51 -3.77
C ASP A 56 -14.95 25.55 -4.12
N PHE A 57 -15.27 25.64 -5.42
CA PHE A 57 -16.65 25.73 -5.91
C PHE A 57 -17.17 24.44 -6.55
N CYS A 58 -16.27 23.52 -6.89
CA CYS A 58 -16.58 22.32 -7.67
C CYS A 58 -16.39 21.03 -6.88
N LEU A 59 -15.49 21.01 -5.91
CA LEU A 59 -15.09 19.83 -5.17
C LEU A 59 -15.55 19.91 -3.72
N HIS A 60 -16.27 18.88 -3.27
CA HIS A 60 -16.73 18.75 -1.91
C HIS A 60 -16.26 17.42 -1.34
N ASP A 61 -15.38 17.47 -0.33
CA ASP A 61 -15.00 16.32 0.47
C ASP A 61 -15.84 16.35 1.77
N LEU A 62 -16.77 15.41 1.90
CA LEU A 62 -17.76 15.34 2.97
C LEU A 62 -17.60 14.07 3.77
N ASP A 63 -17.79 14.16 5.10
CA ASP A 63 -17.74 12.99 5.99
C ASP A 63 -19.07 12.88 6.77
N LEU A 64 -19.71 11.72 6.66
CA LEU A 64 -20.97 11.44 7.34
C LEU A 64 -20.84 11.28 8.86
N THR A 65 -19.63 11.37 9.41
CA THR A 65 -19.42 11.53 10.85
C THR A 65 -19.63 12.97 11.32
N GLU A 66 -19.53 13.94 10.41
CA GLU A 66 -19.62 15.39 10.67
C GLU A 66 -20.84 16.03 10.02
N THR A 67 -21.39 15.43 8.95
CA THR A 67 -22.54 15.93 8.21
C THR A 67 -23.61 14.86 8.03
N THR A 68 -24.83 15.23 7.65
CA THR A 68 -25.90 14.28 7.39
C THR A 68 -25.97 13.92 5.90
N ILE A 69 -26.56 12.77 5.60
CA ILE A 69 -26.80 12.40 4.19
C ILE A 69 -27.77 13.38 3.52
N PHE A 70 -28.68 13.98 4.25
CA PHE A 70 -29.59 14.99 3.74
C PHE A 70 -28.84 16.23 3.26
N ASP A 71 -27.85 16.71 4.05
CA ASP A 71 -27.01 17.87 3.66
C ASP A 71 -26.17 17.56 2.42
N VAL A 72 -25.69 16.31 2.29
CA VAL A 72 -24.96 15.85 1.10
C VAL A 72 -25.86 15.89 -0.12
N LEU A 73 -27.08 15.35 -0.02
CA LEU A 73 -28.03 15.29 -1.14
C LEU A 73 -28.57 16.67 -1.50
N ASP A 74 -28.86 17.54 -0.53
CA ASP A 74 -29.25 18.93 -0.77
C ASP A 74 -28.16 19.68 -1.52
N ARG A 75 -26.89 19.47 -1.15
CA ARG A 75 -25.76 20.06 -1.86
C ARG A 75 -25.65 19.52 -3.30
N ALA A 76 -25.80 18.21 -3.48
CA ALA A 76 -25.75 17.58 -4.79
C ALA A 76 -26.91 18.06 -5.70
N GLN A 77 -28.10 18.35 -5.16
CA GLN A 77 -29.25 18.85 -5.89
C GLN A 77 -29.18 20.36 -6.15
N SER A 78 -28.47 21.11 -5.30
CA SER A 78 -28.37 22.56 -5.44
C SER A 78 -27.50 22.94 -6.63
N PRO A 79 -27.96 23.75 -7.57
CA PRO A 79 -27.14 24.20 -8.68
C PRO A 79 -26.01 25.11 -8.18
N SER A 80 -24.79 24.88 -8.64
CA SER A 80 -23.69 25.80 -8.35
C SER A 80 -23.76 27.00 -9.28
N LEU A 81 -23.72 28.21 -8.70
CA LEU A 81 -23.66 29.46 -9.48
C LEU A 81 -22.26 29.73 -10.03
N MET A 82 -21.25 29.12 -9.47
CA MET A 82 -19.83 29.41 -9.75
C MET A 82 -19.14 28.29 -10.52
N ALA A 83 -19.76 27.11 -10.62
CA ALA A 83 -19.17 25.94 -11.25
C ALA A 83 -20.15 25.21 -12.16
N PRO A 84 -19.72 24.78 -13.37
CA PRO A 84 -20.58 24.06 -14.31
C PRO A 84 -20.93 22.65 -13.86
N PHE A 85 -20.15 22.10 -12.91
CA PHE A 85 -20.29 20.74 -12.40
C PHE A 85 -19.81 20.64 -10.95
N GLN A 86 -20.41 19.78 -10.16
CA GLN A 86 -20.04 19.52 -8.78
C GLN A 86 -19.61 18.07 -8.60
N LEU A 87 -18.49 17.86 -7.91
CA LEU A 87 -17.98 16.55 -7.57
C LEU A 87 -17.98 16.41 -6.04
N LEU A 88 -18.77 15.47 -5.53
CA LEU A 88 -18.92 15.24 -4.09
C LEU A 88 -18.29 13.89 -3.72
N PHE A 89 -17.24 13.89 -2.91
CA PHE A 89 -16.71 12.69 -2.27
C PHE A 89 -17.30 12.57 -0.88
N VAL A 90 -17.94 11.44 -0.61
CA VAL A 90 -18.67 11.19 0.64
C VAL A 90 -18.04 10.01 1.37
N ARG A 91 -17.41 10.28 2.50
CA ARG A 91 -16.79 9.30 3.39
C ARG A 91 -17.69 8.99 4.58
N GLY A 92 -17.25 8.09 5.46
CA GLY A 92 -17.98 7.78 6.69
C GLY A 92 -19.27 6.98 6.46
N LEU A 93 -19.43 6.30 5.33
CA LEU A 93 -20.61 5.50 4.98
C LEU A 93 -21.01 4.47 6.05
N LYS A 94 -20.05 4.01 6.85
CA LYS A 94 -20.30 3.08 7.95
C LYS A 94 -21.38 3.61 8.91
N THR A 95 -21.54 4.92 9.05
CA THR A 95 -22.55 5.56 9.92
C THR A 95 -23.97 5.25 9.46
N LEU A 96 -24.22 5.11 8.14
CA LEU A 96 -25.54 4.76 7.59
C LEU A 96 -25.92 3.31 7.90
N TYR A 97 -24.95 2.44 8.12
CA TYR A 97 -25.14 1.01 8.41
C TYR A 97 -24.97 0.67 9.89
N GLY A 98 -24.92 1.70 10.76
CA GLY A 98 -24.87 1.55 12.21
C GLY A 98 -26.17 1.08 12.82
N ARG A 99 -26.21 1.02 14.17
CA ARG A 99 -27.43 0.64 14.91
C ARG A 99 -28.50 1.75 14.78
N GLY A 100 -29.75 1.35 14.56
CA GLY A 100 -30.91 2.22 14.44
C GLY A 100 -31.61 2.08 13.09
N ALA A 101 -32.85 2.56 13.01
CA ALA A 101 -33.61 2.59 11.76
C ALA A 101 -33.15 3.80 10.92
N LYS A 102 -32.54 3.55 9.78
CA LYS A 102 -32.06 4.54 8.80
C LYS A 102 -32.99 4.61 7.59
N LYS A 103 -34.32 4.44 7.82
CA LYS A 103 -35.30 4.38 6.71
C LYS A 103 -35.42 5.67 5.94
N GLU A 104 -35.35 6.81 6.63
CA GLU A 104 -35.47 8.13 6.00
C GLU A 104 -34.25 8.45 5.16
N GLU A 105 -33.03 8.11 5.67
CA GLU A 105 -31.78 8.31 4.97
C GLU A 105 -31.72 7.47 3.67
N PHE A 106 -32.13 6.20 3.73
CA PHE A 106 -32.17 5.36 2.52
C PHE A 106 -33.29 5.80 1.56
N ALA A 107 -34.44 6.24 2.06
CA ALA A 107 -35.48 6.80 1.21
C ALA A 107 -35.03 8.08 0.49
N ALA A 108 -34.23 8.93 1.15
CA ALA A 108 -33.65 10.12 0.53
C ALA A 108 -32.65 9.77 -0.56
N LEU A 109 -31.78 8.75 -0.33
CA LEU A 109 -30.83 8.22 -1.32
C LEU A 109 -31.57 7.68 -2.55
N ASP A 110 -32.62 6.88 -2.37
CA ASP A 110 -33.46 6.36 -3.45
C ASP A 110 -34.17 7.49 -4.20
N GLY A 111 -34.64 8.50 -3.48
CA GLY A 111 -35.25 9.70 -4.06
C GLY A 111 -34.29 10.45 -4.99
N TYR A 112 -33.06 10.65 -4.52
CA TYR A 112 -32.01 11.27 -5.33
C TYR A 112 -31.67 10.42 -6.56
N GLY A 113 -31.52 9.10 -6.39
CA GLY A 113 -31.21 8.18 -7.50
C GLY A 113 -32.25 8.19 -8.62
N ARG A 114 -33.53 8.47 -8.30
CA ARG A 114 -34.62 8.58 -9.31
C ARG A 114 -34.62 9.91 -10.06
N SER A 115 -34.12 10.98 -9.48
CA SER A 115 -34.07 12.31 -10.08
C SER A 115 -32.76 13.02 -9.76
N PRO A 116 -31.64 12.50 -10.24
CA PRO A 116 -30.32 13.05 -9.94
C PRO A 116 -30.09 14.36 -10.65
N ASN A 117 -29.29 15.24 -10.06
CA ASN A 117 -28.82 16.44 -10.73
C ASN A 117 -27.75 16.06 -11.78
N PRO A 118 -27.96 16.35 -13.08
CA PRO A 118 -26.99 16.02 -14.13
C PRO A 118 -25.69 16.83 -14.05
N GLN A 119 -25.65 17.87 -13.24
CA GLN A 119 -24.47 18.73 -13.00
C GLN A 119 -23.73 18.35 -11.71
N ALA A 120 -24.08 17.24 -11.09
CA ALA A 120 -23.40 16.75 -9.89
C ALA A 120 -23.11 15.25 -10.00
N LEU A 121 -21.96 14.84 -9.46
CA LEU A 121 -21.58 13.44 -9.36
C LEU A 121 -21.24 13.12 -7.92
N VAL A 122 -21.94 12.16 -7.34
CA VAL A 122 -21.73 11.73 -5.96
C VAL A 122 -20.88 10.46 -5.94
N ILE A 123 -19.74 10.52 -5.24
CA ILE A 123 -18.80 9.43 -5.09
C ILE A 123 -18.78 9.01 -3.62
N PHE A 124 -19.40 7.90 -3.33
CA PHE A 124 -19.34 7.29 -2.00
C PHE A 124 -18.03 6.48 -1.83
N VAL A 125 -17.38 6.62 -0.68
CA VAL A 125 -16.12 5.92 -0.36
C VAL A 125 -16.38 4.96 0.79
N ALA A 126 -16.27 3.66 0.51
CA ALA A 126 -16.48 2.58 1.48
C ALA A 126 -15.14 1.86 1.77
N ASP A 127 -14.21 2.60 2.38
CA ASP A 127 -12.86 2.16 2.75
C ASP A 127 -12.83 1.23 3.97
N TYR A 128 -13.96 1.06 4.65
CA TYR A 128 -14.13 0.13 5.77
C TYR A 128 -14.46 -1.31 5.35
N VAL A 129 -14.50 -1.58 4.05
CA VAL A 129 -14.69 -2.91 3.47
C VAL A 129 -13.37 -3.32 2.81
N SER A 130 -12.77 -4.42 3.25
CA SER A 130 -11.56 -4.93 2.61
C SER A 130 -11.90 -5.92 1.51
N ILE A 131 -11.42 -5.68 0.28
CA ILE A 131 -11.61 -6.58 -0.84
C ILE A 131 -10.26 -7.20 -1.18
N SER A 132 -10.14 -8.51 -0.97
CA SER A 132 -8.93 -9.26 -1.33
C SER A 132 -8.79 -9.40 -2.85
N ALA A 133 -7.56 -9.63 -3.33
CA ALA A 133 -7.26 -9.87 -4.75
C ALA A 133 -8.12 -10.99 -5.35
N ASP A 134 -8.37 -12.04 -4.57
CA ASP A 134 -9.37 -13.08 -4.89
C ASP A 134 -10.63 -12.82 -4.07
N VAL A 135 -11.69 -12.36 -4.72
CA VAL A 135 -13.00 -12.06 -4.10
C VAL A 135 -13.58 -13.28 -3.37
N ARG A 136 -13.21 -14.51 -3.76
CA ARG A 136 -13.65 -15.75 -3.09
C ARG A 136 -13.07 -15.91 -1.69
N ARG A 137 -11.95 -15.25 -1.42
CA ARG A 137 -11.24 -15.25 -0.13
C ARG A 137 -11.57 -14.06 0.75
N MET A 138 -12.58 -13.29 0.37
CA MET A 138 -13.08 -12.16 1.13
C MET A 138 -13.62 -12.65 2.47
N ASP A 139 -13.34 -11.92 3.54
CA ASP A 139 -13.90 -12.19 4.87
C ASP A 139 -15.43 -12.12 4.84
N MET A 140 -16.10 -12.96 5.67
CA MET A 140 -17.56 -13.03 5.67
C MET A 140 -18.22 -11.73 6.11
N ASP A 141 -17.60 -10.99 7.03
CA ASP A 141 -18.12 -9.70 7.49
C ASP A 141 -18.02 -8.66 6.37
N ASP A 142 -16.90 -8.62 5.67
CA ASP A 142 -16.68 -7.70 4.56
C ASP A 142 -17.58 -8.04 3.37
N LYS A 143 -17.79 -9.33 3.11
CA LYS A 143 -18.76 -9.78 2.11
C LYS A 143 -20.17 -9.31 2.43
N THR A 144 -20.59 -9.46 3.67
CA THR A 144 -21.90 -8.99 4.14
C THR A 144 -22.03 -7.48 4.02
N ARG A 145 -20.98 -6.72 4.36
CA ARG A 145 -20.95 -5.25 4.19
C ARG A 145 -21.04 -4.84 2.72
N TYR A 146 -20.30 -5.52 1.85
CA TYR A 146 -20.34 -5.28 0.41
C TYR A 146 -21.74 -5.56 -0.18
N GLU A 147 -22.36 -6.70 0.16
CA GLU A 147 -23.70 -7.05 -0.29
C GLU A 147 -24.72 -5.99 0.14
N ARG A 148 -24.66 -5.50 1.40
CA ARG A 148 -25.53 -4.42 1.88
C ARG A 148 -25.34 -3.11 1.10
N LEU A 149 -24.11 -2.73 0.80
CA LEU A 149 -23.83 -1.55 -0.05
C LEU A 149 -24.45 -1.73 -1.44
N ARG A 150 -24.28 -2.91 -2.03
CA ARG A 150 -24.82 -3.23 -3.34
C ARG A 150 -26.35 -3.23 -3.37
N GLU A 151 -27.00 -3.75 -2.35
CA GLU A 151 -28.47 -3.76 -2.22
C GLU A 151 -29.05 -2.36 -2.06
N THR A 152 -28.36 -1.48 -1.34
CA THR A 152 -28.86 -0.15 -1.00
C THR A 152 -28.50 0.94 -2.00
N LEU A 153 -27.35 0.85 -2.64
CA LEU A 153 -26.84 1.88 -3.55
C LEU A 153 -26.68 1.38 -4.99
N GLY A 154 -26.57 0.06 -5.20
CA GLY A 154 -26.20 -0.52 -6.50
C GLY A 154 -27.23 -0.35 -7.61
N GLU A 155 -28.47 0.04 -7.29
CA GLU A 155 -29.50 0.28 -8.31
C GLU A 155 -29.15 1.49 -9.19
N TRP A 156 -28.69 2.58 -8.59
CA TRP A 156 -28.36 3.82 -9.29
C TRP A 156 -26.88 4.19 -9.27
N CYS A 157 -26.08 3.65 -8.33
CA CYS A 157 -24.63 3.82 -8.29
C CYS A 157 -23.89 2.74 -9.07
N GLY A 158 -22.79 3.13 -9.69
CA GLY A 158 -21.77 2.18 -10.18
C GLY A 158 -20.93 1.65 -9.00
N MET A 159 -20.82 0.32 -8.91
CA MET A 159 -19.93 -0.30 -7.92
C MET A 159 -18.53 -0.45 -8.53
N VAL A 160 -17.51 0.09 -7.86
CA VAL A 160 -16.11 0.01 -8.27
C VAL A 160 -15.31 -0.65 -7.15
N GLU A 161 -14.97 -1.92 -7.36
CA GLU A 161 -14.24 -2.72 -6.41
C GLU A 161 -12.75 -2.36 -6.41
N LEU A 162 -12.30 -1.71 -5.34
CA LEU A 162 -10.89 -1.39 -5.11
C LEU A 162 -10.22 -2.58 -4.42
N ALA A 163 -10.13 -3.71 -5.12
CA ALA A 163 -9.56 -4.93 -4.59
C ALA A 163 -8.02 -4.82 -4.50
N ARG A 164 -7.45 -5.42 -3.47
CA ARG A 164 -5.99 -5.50 -3.31
C ARG A 164 -5.36 -6.20 -4.49
N ALA A 165 -4.17 -5.75 -4.88
CA ALA A 165 -3.37 -6.41 -5.90
C ALA A 165 -2.59 -7.59 -5.31
N ASP A 166 -2.34 -8.61 -6.14
CA ASP A 166 -1.34 -9.63 -5.85
C ASP A 166 -0.02 -9.35 -6.61
N GLU A 167 1.00 -10.21 -6.38
CA GLU A 167 2.30 -10.07 -7.01
C GLU A 167 2.23 -10.13 -8.55
N ASP A 168 1.36 -10.99 -9.08
CA ASP A 168 1.15 -11.12 -10.52
C ASP A 168 0.49 -9.87 -11.12
N ASP A 169 -0.40 -9.23 -10.37
CA ASP A 169 -1.00 -7.96 -10.76
C ASP A 169 0.02 -6.84 -10.77
N ALA A 170 0.86 -6.76 -9.74
CA ALA A 170 1.93 -5.79 -9.65
C ALA A 170 2.93 -5.93 -10.81
N MET A 171 3.35 -7.16 -11.12
CA MET A 171 4.25 -7.42 -12.26
C MET A 171 3.62 -7.03 -13.59
N ARG A 172 2.35 -7.38 -13.82
CA ARG A 172 1.64 -7.01 -15.06
C ARG A 172 1.50 -5.50 -15.19
N TRP A 173 1.19 -4.82 -14.12
CA TRP A 173 1.09 -3.36 -14.10
C TRP A 173 2.45 -2.72 -14.45
N LEU A 174 3.55 -3.19 -13.86
CA LEU A 174 4.90 -2.71 -14.17
C LEU A 174 5.24 -2.86 -15.65
N GLN A 175 4.92 -4.01 -16.26
CA GLN A 175 5.14 -4.24 -17.68
C GLN A 175 4.35 -3.25 -18.55
N GLN A 176 3.10 -2.98 -18.19
CA GLN A 176 2.26 -2.00 -18.89
C GLN A 176 2.82 -0.58 -18.75
N GLN A 177 3.28 -0.20 -17.54
CA GLN A 177 3.88 1.11 -17.32
C GLN A 177 5.21 1.28 -18.09
N ALA A 178 6.02 0.22 -18.16
CA ALA A 178 7.23 0.23 -18.94
C ALA A 178 6.93 0.44 -20.43
N GLN A 179 5.99 -0.29 -20.98
CA GLN A 179 5.54 -0.12 -22.36
C GLN A 179 5.00 1.28 -22.63
N ALA A 180 4.19 1.83 -21.73
CA ALA A 180 3.64 3.19 -21.84
C ALA A 180 4.75 4.26 -21.80
N ALA A 181 5.83 4.03 -21.06
CA ALA A 181 7.00 4.89 -20.99
C ALA A 181 7.99 4.68 -22.14
N GLY A 182 7.71 3.77 -23.09
CA GLY A 182 8.62 3.43 -24.20
C GLY A 182 9.88 2.71 -23.73
N LYS A 183 9.85 2.02 -22.60
CA LYS A 183 10.99 1.31 -22.01
C LYS A 183 10.77 -0.21 -22.00
N ALA A 184 11.85 -0.95 -22.14
CA ALA A 184 11.89 -2.38 -21.87
C ALA A 184 12.16 -2.62 -20.38
N LEU A 185 11.32 -3.40 -19.72
CA LEU A 185 11.54 -3.87 -18.35
C LEU A 185 11.82 -5.38 -18.39
N THR A 186 12.99 -5.80 -17.91
CA THR A 186 13.31 -7.22 -17.88
C THR A 186 12.41 -7.95 -16.87
N PRO A 187 12.01 -9.21 -17.13
CA PRO A 187 11.18 -9.97 -16.19
C PRO A 187 11.81 -10.10 -14.80
N ASP A 188 13.14 -10.23 -14.75
CA ASP A 188 13.89 -10.32 -13.48
C ASP A 188 13.88 -8.99 -12.73
N ALA A 189 13.93 -7.84 -13.42
CA ALA A 189 13.78 -6.52 -12.81
C ALA A 189 12.39 -6.31 -12.22
N ALA A 190 11.34 -6.70 -12.95
CA ALA A 190 9.97 -6.60 -12.45
C ALA A 190 9.75 -7.46 -11.20
N ARG A 191 10.27 -8.69 -11.22
CA ARG A 191 10.20 -9.61 -10.08
C ARG A 191 10.98 -9.09 -8.89
N GLU A 192 12.20 -8.63 -9.10
CA GLU A 192 13.06 -8.07 -8.04
C GLU A 192 12.40 -6.87 -7.36
N LEU A 193 11.75 -5.99 -8.13
CA LEU A 193 11.03 -4.86 -7.58
C LEU A 193 9.84 -5.30 -6.72
N VAL A 194 9.03 -6.23 -7.22
CA VAL A 194 7.87 -6.74 -6.46
C VAL A 194 8.32 -7.53 -5.22
N ASP A 195 9.38 -8.33 -5.33
CA ASP A 195 9.98 -9.05 -4.18
C ASP A 195 10.51 -8.07 -3.12
N ALA A 196 10.99 -6.90 -3.54
CA ALA A 196 11.55 -5.88 -2.65
C ALA A 196 10.50 -5.11 -1.84
N VAL A 197 9.37 -4.76 -2.48
CA VAL A 197 8.35 -3.88 -1.87
C VAL A 197 7.04 -4.60 -1.58
N GLY A 198 6.90 -5.85 -2.01
CA GLY A 198 5.65 -6.61 -1.96
C GLY A 198 4.68 -6.16 -3.05
N ALA A 199 3.42 -6.61 -2.92
CA ALA A 199 2.34 -6.18 -3.80
C ALA A 199 1.66 -4.88 -3.34
N ASP A 200 2.33 -4.06 -2.54
CA ASP A 200 1.88 -2.70 -2.21
C ASP A 200 2.00 -1.81 -3.44
N MET A 201 0.87 -1.58 -4.10
CA MET A 201 0.84 -0.88 -5.39
C MET A 201 1.25 0.59 -5.31
N LEU A 202 1.08 1.26 -4.16
CA LEU A 202 1.60 2.63 -3.98
C LEU A 202 3.12 2.64 -3.95
N MET A 203 3.71 1.68 -3.22
CA MET A 203 5.15 1.51 -3.18
C MET A 203 5.71 1.10 -4.54
N VAL A 204 5.09 0.12 -5.20
CA VAL A 204 5.48 -0.32 -6.55
C VAL A 204 5.48 0.86 -7.54
N ALA A 205 4.42 1.68 -7.53
CA ALA A 205 4.32 2.85 -8.40
C ALA A 205 5.39 3.90 -8.08
N SER A 206 5.62 4.20 -6.82
CA SER A 206 6.64 5.16 -6.38
C SER A 206 8.05 4.72 -6.77
N GLU A 207 8.39 3.45 -6.56
CA GLU A 207 9.70 2.92 -6.93
C GLU A 207 9.87 2.88 -8.45
N TRP A 208 8.81 2.56 -9.20
CA TRP A 208 8.82 2.62 -10.65
C TRP A 208 9.10 4.03 -11.18
N GLU A 209 8.44 5.07 -10.63
CA GLU A 209 8.69 6.47 -11.00
C GLU A 209 10.17 6.86 -10.77
N LYS A 210 10.75 6.46 -9.64
CA LYS A 210 12.18 6.68 -9.35
C LYS A 210 13.09 5.97 -10.34
N LEU A 211 12.77 4.73 -10.72
CA LEU A 211 13.50 3.98 -11.72
C LEU A 211 13.44 4.64 -13.11
N LEU A 212 12.30 5.21 -13.49
CA LEU A 212 12.17 5.96 -14.74
C LEU A 212 13.10 7.18 -14.76
N LEU A 213 13.16 7.93 -13.66
CA LEU A 213 14.07 9.07 -13.52
C LEU A 213 15.54 8.64 -13.57
N TYR A 214 15.89 7.59 -12.84
CA TYR A 214 17.26 7.06 -12.82
C TYR A 214 17.73 6.53 -14.17
N THR A 215 16.82 5.91 -14.93
CA THR A 215 17.11 5.33 -16.25
C THR A 215 16.85 6.32 -17.39
N THR A 216 16.78 7.63 -17.13
CA THR A 216 16.63 8.65 -18.17
C THR A 216 17.75 8.52 -19.19
N GLY A 217 17.41 8.51 -20.51
CA GLY A 217 18.35 8.33 -21.60
C GLY A 217 18.74 6.87 -21.90
N ARG A 218 18.17 5.90 -21.20
CA ARG A 218 18.31 4.45 -21.47
C ARG A 218 16.97 3.83 -21.83
N ASP A 219 16.93 2.89 -22.74
CA ASP A 219 15.70 2.25 -23.22
C ASP A 219 15.29 1.04 -22.36
N THR A 220 16.17 0.56 -21.49
CA THR A 220 15.93 -0.66 -20.71
C THR A 220 16.16 -0.43 -19.22
N VAL A 221 15.24 -0.96 -18.40
CA VAL A 221 15.37 -1.08 -16.94
C VAL A 221 15.76 -2.52 -16.63
N THR A 222 16.89 -2.69 -15.96
CA THR A 222 17.47 -3.99 -15.63
C THR A 222 17.35 -4.33 -14.16
N GLN A 223 17.58 -5.59 -13.78
CA GLN A 223 17.66 -6.01 -12.40
C GLN A 223 18.68 -5.20 -11.59
N ALA A 224 19.85 -4.90 -12.17
CA ALA A 224 20.88 -4.11 -11.50
C ALA A 224 20.41 -2.68 -11.17
N ASP A 225 19.52 -2.10 -11.98
CA ASP A 225 18.93 -0.79 -11.70
C ASP A 225 18.00 -0.86 -10.48
N VAL A 226 17.21 -1.92 -10.36
CA VAL A 226 16.35 -2.18 -9.20
C VAL A 226 17.19 -2.41 -7.95
N GLU A 227 18.19 -3.28 -8.02
CA GLU A 227 19.11 -3.56 -6.90
C GLU A 227 19.80 -2.29 -6.40
N THR A 228 20.19 -1.40 -7.31
CA THR A 228 20.88 -0.16 -6.94
C THR A 228 19.96 0.89 -6.31
N ASN A 229 18.72 1.05 -6.82
CA ASN A 229 17.89 2.19 -6.49
C ASN A 229 16.74 1.85 -5.54
N VAL A 230 16.11 0.67 -5.70
CA VAL A 230 14.95 0.27 -4.89
C VAL A 230 15.40 -0.40 -3.60
N LEU A 231 16.34 -1.35 -3.73
CA LEU A 231 16.88 -2.08 -2.59
C LEU A 231 17.93 -1.25 -1.82
N GLY A 232 18.62 -0.36 -2.54
CA GLY A 232 19.81 0.30 -2.05
C GLY A 232 19.61 1.18 -0.81
N ALA A 233 18.54 1.94 -0.71
CA ALA A 233 18.34 2.87 0.41
C ALA A 233 17.73 2.19 1.65
N LYS A 234 16.58 1.52 1.50
CA LYS A 234 15.89 0.88 2.64
C LYS A 234 16.58 -0.37 3.14
N GLN A 235 17.02 -1.24 2.22
CA GLN A 235 17.75 -2.44 2.61
C GLN A 235 19.14 -2.12 3.15
N ARG A 236 19.86 -1.18 2.55
CA ARG A 236 21.16 -0.75 3.07
C ARG A 236 21.05 -0.26 4.50
N SER A 237 20.06 0.60 4.79
CA SER A 237 19.78 1.06 6.15
C SER A 237 19.40 -0.08 7.11
N LEU A 238 18.70 -1.10 6.62
CA LEU A 238 18.32 -2.27 7.42
C LEU A 238 19.51 -3.22 7.64
N TYR A 239 20.39 -3.41 6.65
CA TYR A 239 21.64 -4.14 6.84
C TYR A 239 22.62 -3.39 7.74
N GLU A 240 22.66 -2.06 7.68
CA GLU A 240 23.40 -1.23 8.63
C GLU A 240 22.85 -1.37 10.06
N LEU A 241 21.52 -1.43 10.21
CA LEU A 241 20.88 -1.69 11.50
C LEU A 241 21.27 -3.07 12.04
N THR A 242 21.19 -4.12 11.21
CA THR A 242 21.58 -5.47 11.65
C THR A 242 23.09 -5.57 11.92
N ASP A 243 23.93 -4.82 11.21
CA ASP A 243 25.35 -4.71 11.48
C ASP A 243 25.60 -4.06 12.86
N ALA A 244 24.96 -2.93 13.15
CA ALA A 244 25.03 -2.27 14.45
C ALA A 244 24.55 -3.20 15.61
N ILE A 245 23.43 -3.92 15.39
CA ILE A 245 22.92 -4.92 16.34
C ILE A 245 23.98 -6.03 16.57
N SER A 246 24.55 -6.59 15.50
CA SER A 246 25.55 -7.65 15.60
C SER A 246 26.83 -7.20 16.30
N ARG A 247 27.19 -5.93 16.20
CA ARG A 247 28.31 -5.27 16.93
C ARG A 247 27.97 -4.90 18.37
N LYS A 248 26.70 -5.05 18.77
CA LYS A 248 26.20 -4.62 20.09
C LYS A 248 26.27 -3.09 20.29
N ASP A 249 26.25 -2.33 19.20
CA ASP A 249 26.25 -0.86 19.22
C ASP A 249 24.80 -0.34 19.31
N ARG A 250 24.32 -0.18 20.54
CA ARG A 250 22.95 0.23 20.84
C ARG A 250 22.63 1.64 20.35
N VAL A 251 23.59 2.57 20.51
CA VAL A 251 23.37 3.97 20.16
C VAL A 251 23.17 4.10 18.64
N LYS A 252 24.07 3.47 17.88
CA LYS A 252 23.97 3.45 16.43
C LYS A 252 22.72 2.70 15.94
N ALA A 253 22.40 1.57 16.57
CA ALA A 253 21.22 0.78 16.21
C ALA A 253 19.90 1.55 16.43
N LEU A 254 19.75 2.28 17.54
CA LEU A 254 18.57 3.12 17.78
C LEU A 254 18.50 4.31 16.82
N ALA A 255 19.62 4.96 16.51
CA ALA A 255 19.65 6.06 15.54
C ALA A 255 19.27 5.60 14.12
N LEU A 256 19.74 4.41 13.72
CA LEU A 256 19.37 3.80 12.42
C LEU A 256 17.89 3.39 12.38
N LEU A 257 17.35 2.84 13.48
CA LEU A 257 15.92 2.54 13.58
C LEU A 257 15.08 3.81 13.45
N ASP A 258 15.43 4.89 14.15
CA ASP A 258 14.72 6.16 14.06
C ASP A 258 14.74 6.73 12.63
N GLY A 259 15.90 6.67 11.98
CA GLY A 259 16.03 7.04 10.56
C GLY A 259 15.15 6.21 9.63
N LEU A 260 15.07 4.89 9.84
CA LEU A 260 14.21 3.99 9.07
C LEU A 260 12.72 4.29 9.26
N LEU A 261 12.30 4.58 10.49
CA LEU A 261 10.90 4.91 10.80
C LEU A 261 10.50 6.27 10.24
N ASN A 262 11.38 7.27 10.32
CA ASN A 262 11.12 8.62 9.81
C ASN A 262 11.15 8.68 8.26
N ALA A 263 11.93 7.82 7.61
CA ALA A 263 11.98 7.73 6.14
C ALA A 263 10.81 6.94 5.53
N SER A 264 9.93 6.36 6.37
CA SER A 264 8.82 5.53 5.92
C SER A 264 7.52 6.33 5.97
N ASP A 265 7.01 6.75 4.81
CA ASP A 265 5.70 7.43 4.68
C ASP A 265 4.49 6.53 5.05
N GLY A 266 4.73 5.25 5.33
CA GLY A 266 3.71 4.22 5.56
C GLY A 266 3.18 4.12 7.00
N GLY A 267 3.53 5.02 7.91
CA GLY A 267 3.01 5.03 9.28
C GLY A 267 3.16 3.66 9.99
N GLU A 268 2.06 3.14 10.52
CA GLU A 268 2.03 1.90 11.31
C GLU A 268 2.39 0.62 10.52
N ASP A 269 2.12 0.56 9.22
CA ASP A 269 2.38 -0.63 8.38
C ASP A 269 3.86 -0.79 8.05
N ALA A 270 4.63 0.30 8.06
CA ALA A 270 6.08 0.25 7.89
C ALA A 270 6.79 -0.57 8.97
N ALA A 271 6.28 -0.55 10.21
CA ALA A 271 6.83 -1.32 11.32
C ALA A 271 6.77 -2.84 11.05
N ILE A 272 5.68 -3.34 10.47
CA ILE A 272 5.49 -4.75 10.12
C ILE A 272 6.47 -5.16 9.02
N GLY A 273 6.65 -4.31 8.01
CA GLY A 273 7.63 -4.54 6.95
C GLY A 273 9.07 -4.64 7.47
N HIS A 274 9.46 -3.76 8.39
CA HIS A 274 10.78 -3.80 9.01
C HIS A 274 11.00 -5.06 9.85
N LEU A 275 9.98 -5.51 10.61
CA LEU A 275 10.05 -6.77 11.36
C LEU A 275 10.19 -7.98 10.46
N TYR A 276 9.46 -8.03 9.35
CA TYR A 276 9.60 -9.09 8.36
C TYR A 276 11.03 -9.17 7.80
N MET A 277 11.59 -8.03 7.41
CA MET A 277 12.96 -7.97 6.88
C MET A 277 14.00 -8.34 7.92
N LEU A 278 13.86 -7.90 9.18
CA LEU A 278 14.73 -8.32 10.29
C LEU A 278 14.67 -9.83 10.49
N ALA A 279 13.46 -10.41 10.54
CA ALA A 279 13.29 -11.86 10.67
C ALA A 279 13.93 -12.62 9.50
N ARG A 280 13.78 -12.11 8.27
CA ARG A 280 14.41 -12.68 7.08
C ARG A 280 15.92 -12.67 7.19
N THR A 281 16.53 -11.53 7.57
CA THR A 281 17.97 -11.39 7.69
C THR A 281 18.55 -12.30 8.77
N PHE A 282 17.90 -12.40 9.95
CA PHE A 282 18.36 -13.33 10.99
C PHE A 282 18.25 -14.79 10.58
N ARG A 283 17.23 -15.18 9.82
CA ARG A 283 17.12 -16.54 9.26
C ARG A 283 18.22 -16.80 8.21
N GLN A 284 18.55 -15.81 7.38
CA GLN A 284 19.67 -15.90 6.44
C GLN A 284 20.98 -16.11 7.18
N MET A 285 21.26 -15.33 8.23
CA MET A 285 22.42 -15.49 9.10
C MET A 285 22.49 -16.87 9.74
N LEU A 286 21.32 -17.42 10.16
CA LEU A 286 21.25 -18.76 10.74
C LEU A 286 21.67 -19.83 9.72
N VAL A 287 21.18 -19.78 8.47
CA VAL A 287 21.57 -20.71 7.42
C VAL A 287 23.05 -20.56 7.05
N ILE A 288 23.58 -19.33 7.01
CA ILE A 288 24.98 -19.04 6.76
C ILE A 288 25.86 -19.69 7.85
N LEU A 289 25.46 -19.56 9.11
CA LEU A 289 26.16 -20.15 10.25
C LEU A 289 26.12 -21.68 10.21
N GLU A 290 24.92 -22.26 9.99
CA GLU A 290 24.72 -23.72 9.94
C GLU A 290 25.49 -24.39 8.81
N LYS A 291 25.50 -23.79 7.62
CA LYS A 291 26.22 -24.29 6.44
C LYS A 291 27.68 -23.85 6.38
N ASN A 292 28.15 -23.11 7.41
CA ASN A 292 29.53 -22.57 7.48
C ASN A 292 29.95 -21.84 6.21
N VAL A 293 29.05 -21.02 5.64
CA VAL A 293 29.33 -20.23 4.44
C VAL A 293 30.40 -19.19 4.72
N ARG A 294 31.44 -19.15 3.87
CA ARG A 294 32.62 -18.31 4.09
C ARG A 294 32.82 -17.22 3.05
N ASP A 295 32.25 -17.37 1.91
CA ASP A 295 32.38 -16.43 0.79
C ASP A 295 31.05 -16.21 0.08
N SER A 296 30.98 -15.13 -0.70
CA SER A 296 29.79 -14.72 -1.43
C SER A 296 29.38 -15.70 -2.54
N ARG A 297 30.32 -16.52 -3.06
CA ARG A 297 29.97 -17.53 -4.09
C ARG A 297 29.25 -18.72 -3.48
N ALA A 298 29.70 -19.18 -2.31
CA ALA A 298 29.08 -20.29 -1.60
C ALA A 298 27.65 -19.97 -1.11
N ILE A 299 27.33 -18.69 -0.90
CA ILE A 299 26.01 -18.25 -0.42
C ILE A 299 24.90 -18.57 -1.41
N TRP A 300 25.18 -18.51 -2.72
CA TRP A 300 24.21 -18.79 -3.77
C TRP A 300 23.76 -20.26 -3.81
N GLY A 301 24.62 -21.17 -3.41
CA GLY A 301 24.27 -22.58 -3.21
C GLY A 301 23.67 -22.88 -1.85
N ALA A 302 23.90 -22.02 -0.86
CA ALA A 302 23.43 -22.22 0.49
C ALA A 302 21.97 -21.75 0.69
N LEU A 303 21.59 -20.65 0.03
CA LEU A 303 20.27 -20.06 0.11
C LEU A 303 19.45 -20.45 -1.14
N TRP A 304 18.19 -20.85 -0.94
CA TRP A 304 17.27 -21.14 -2.06
C TRP A 304 16.83 -19.86 -2.77
N PRO A 305 16.33 -19.91 -4.02
CA PRO A 305 16.08 -18.73 -4.85
C PRO A 305 15.26 -17.60 -4.19
N GLY A 306 14.15 -17.90 -3.54
CA GLY A 306 13.31 -16.90 -2.85
C GLY A 306 13.87 -16.37 -1.52
N PHE A 307 15.08 -16.81 -1.13
CA PHE A 307 15.71 -16.45 0.14
C PHE A 307 17.13 -15.90 -0.03
N ARG A 308 17.50 -15.54 -1.27
CA ARG A 308 18.83 -15.01 -1.59
C ARG A 308 19.04 -13.63 -1.02
N LEU A 309 20.30 -13.31 -0.78
CA LEU A 309 20.76 -11.97 -0.43
C LEU A 309 21.07 -11.19 -1.71
N PRO A 310 20.86 -9.87 -1.73
CA PRO A 310 21.40 -9.03 -2.79
C PRO A 310 22.95 -9.14 -2.82
N PRO A 311 23.59 -9.07 -4.00
CA PRO A 311 25.04 -9.21 -4.13
C PRO A 311 25.84 -8.29 -3.22
N PHE A 312 25.39 -7.03 -3.05
CA PHE A 312 26.06 -6.03 -2.21
C PHE A 312 26.00 -6.35 -0.71
N ALA A 313 25.00 -7.10 -0.26
CA ALA A 313 24.81 -7.43 1.16
C ALA A 313 25.45 -8.77 1.56
N ALA A 314 25.83 -9.59 0.61
CA ALA A 314 26.27 -10.96 0.87
C ALA A 314 27.48 -11.03 1.82
N GLU A 315 28.52 -10.24 1.57
CA GLU A 315 29.73 -10.21 2.38
C GLU A 315 29.47 -9.66 3.78
N ASP A 316 28.66 -8.60 3.88
CA ASP A 316 28.28 -7.98 5.13
C ASP A 316 27.47 -8.92 6.02
N VAL A 317 26.47 -9.61 5.45
CA VAL A 317 25.63 -10.56 6.21
C VAL A 317 26.44 -11.80 6.63
N ILE A 318 27.40 -12.29 5.82
CA ILE A 318 28.34 -13.32 6.22
C ILE A 318 29.18 -12.85 7.43
N ALA A 319 29.71 -11.62 7.35
CA ALA A 319 30.49 -11.05 8.45
C ALA A 319 29.65 -10.86 9.73
N GLN A 320 28.40 -10.42 9.59
CA GLN A 320 27.45 -10.28 10.69
C GLN A 320 27.13 -11.63 11.33
N ALA A 321 26.78 -12.66 10.52
CA ALA A 321 26.48 -14.00 11.01
C ALA A 321 27.61 -14.59 11.87
N ARG A 322 28.86 -14.33 11.51
CA ARG A 322 30.05 -14.81 12.24
C ARG A 322 30.31 -14.13 13.59
N ARG A 323 29.65 -13.00 13.87
CA ARG A 323 29.75 -12.34 15.20
C ARG A 323 28.88 -13.02 16.23
N TYR A 324 27.92 -13.83 15.82
CA TYR A 324 27.13 -14.65 16.73
C TYR A 324 27.89 -15.91 17.11
N LYS A 325 27.98 -16.16 18.41
CA LYS A 325 28.79 -17.26 18.97
C LYS A 325 28.18 -18.63 18.74
N SER A 326 26.85 -18.69 18.59
CA SER A 326 26.11 -19.95 18.44
C SER A 326 24.81 -19.80 17.68
N ARG A 327 24.32 -20.93 17.16
CA ARG A 327 22.95 -21.05 16.64
C ARG A 327 21.89 -20.58 17.64
N GLY A 328 22.09 -20.84 18.91
CA GLY A 328 21.17 -20.45 19.98
C GLY A 328 20.97 -18.94 20.07
N GLU A 329 22.02 -18.13 19.87
CA GLU A 329 21.90 -16.67 19.85
C GLU A 329 21.04 -16.16 18.69
N LEU A 330 21.22 -16.74 17.49
CA LEU A 330 20.40 -16.37 16.32
C LEU A 330 18.95 -16.85 16.46
N MET A 331 18.73 -18.02 17.03
CA MET A 331 17.37 -18.52 17.34
C MET A 331 16.67 -17.62 18.36
N ALA A 332 17.37 -17.18 19.39
CA ALA A 332 16.83 -16.22 20.37
C ALA A 332 16.48 -14.88 19.71
N ALA A 333 17.32 -14.39 18.78
CA ALA A 333 17.05 -13.19 18.01
C ALA A 333 15.77 -13.33 17.14
N ILE A 334 15.61 -14.46 16.44
CA ILE A 334 14.42 -14.76 15.65
C ILE A 334 13.17 -14.80 16.54
N GLN A 335 13.25 -15.40 17.70
CA GLN A 335 12.15 -15.44 18.66
C GLN A 335 11.81 -14.06 19.23
N ALA A 336 12.82 -13.21 19.47
CA ALA A 336 12.57 -11.82 19.88
C ALA A 336 11.83 -11.04 18.81
N VAL A 337 12.21 -11.18 17.54
CA VAL A 337 11.49 -10.56 16.40
C VAL A 337 10.06 -11.07 16.30
N ALA A 338 9.83 -12.38 16.46
CA ALA A 338 8.50 -12.97 16.44
C ALA A 338 7.60 -12.45 17.58
N ARG A 339 8.15 -12.26 18.79
CA ARG A 339 7.41 -11.63 19.90
C ARG A 339 7.05 -10.17 19.59
N ALA A 340 7.96 -9.43 19.00
CA ALA A 340 7.71 -8.05 18.61
C ALA A 340 6.65 -7.95 17.49
N ASP A 341 6.66 -8.86 16.50
CA ASP A 341 5.64 -8.93 15.45
C ASP A 341 4.25 -9.21 16.05
N ALA A 342 4.14 -10.17 16.96
CA ALA A 342 2.90 -10.44 17.66
C ALA A 342 2.44 -9.23 18.49
N ALA A 343 3.34 -8.53 19.15
CA ALA A 343 3.02 -7.32 19.92
C ALA A 343 2.52 -6.19 19.04
N VAL A 344 3.17 -5.94 17.90
CA VAL A 344 2.76 -4.89 16.93
C VAL A 344 1.38 -5.17 16.35
N ARG A 345 1.02 -6.43 16.13
CA ARG A 345 -0.29 -6.84 15.60
C ARG A 345 -1.43 -6.84 16.63
N SER A 346 -1.10 -6.85 17.92
CA SER A 346 -2.10 -6.87 19.01
C SER A 346 -2.54 -5.48 19.50
N SER A 347 -2.44 -4.45 18.65
CA SER A 347 -2.82 -3.05 18.93
C SER A 347 -2.04 -2.40 20.07
N PRO A 348 -0.73 -2.27 19.98
CA PRO A 348 0.06 -1.56 20.96
C PRO A 348 -0.23 -0.06 20.94
N VAL A 349 -0.10 0.57 22.11
CA VAL A 349 -0.24 2.03 22.25
C VAL A 349 0.80 2.78 21.42
N ASP A 350 2.01 2.21 21.28
CA ASP A 350 3.10 2.79 20.49
C ASP A 350 3.95 1.69 19.86
N LYS A 351 3.87 1.55 18.54
CA LYS A 351 4.63 0.58 17.76
C LYS A 351 6.14 0.91 17.75
N LYS A 352 6.51 2.19 17.80
CA LYS A 352 7.91 2.63 17.87
C LYS A 352 8.59 2.08 19.12
N LEU A 353 7.95 2.19 20.28
CA LEU A 353 8.50 1.64 21.54
C LEU A 353 8.70 0.13 21.48
N VAL A 354 7.83 -0.63 20.79
CA VAL A 354 8.01 -2.07 20.60
C VAL A 354 9.27 -2.35 19.80
N LEU A 355 9.51 -1.60 18.73
CA LEU A 355 10.71 -1.75 17.89
C LEU A 355 11.99 -1.30 18.61
N GLU A 356 11.97 -0.20 19.35
CA GLU A 356 13.10 0.26 20.16
C GLU A 356 13.48 -0.78 21.22
N ARG A 357 12.49 -1.34 21.92
CA ARG A 357 12.71 -2.42 22.89
C ARG A 357 13.31 -3.66 22.23
N LEU A 358 12.82 -4.04 21.05
CA LEU A 358 13.37 -5.15 20.27
C LEU A 358 14.84 -4.90 19.93
N VAL A 359 15.17 -3.72 19.40
CA VAL A 359 16.56 -3.36 19.04
C VAL A 359 17.49 -3.41 20.26
N LEU A 360 17.03 -2.90 21.40
CA LEU A 360 17.78 -2.97 22.65
C LEU A 360 17.98 -4.40 23.14
N GLU A 361 16.99 -5.28 23.02
CA GLU A 361 17.07 -6.70 23.35
C GLU A 361 18.07 -7.41 22.44
N LEU A 362 17.98 -7.20 21.12
CA LEU A 362 18.87 -7.79 20.10
C LEU A 362 20.31 -7.32 20.22
N ALA A 363 20.51 -6.03 20.50
CA ALA A 363 21.84 -5.48 20.76
C ALA A 363 22.43 -5.96 22.10
N GLY A 364 21.63 -6.54 22.98
CA GLY A 364 22.07 -7.21 24.22
C GLY A 364 22.74 -6.29 25.24
N ALA A 365 22.91 -6.76 26.50
CA ALA A 365 23.82 -6.13 27.44
C ALA A 365 25.26 -6.53 27.08
N ARG A 366 26.18 -5.57 26.97
CA ARG A 366 27.61 -5.91 27.16
C ARG A 366 27.72 -6.52 28.54
N ARG A 367 27.96 -7.80 28.61
CA ARG A 367 28.52 -8.41 29.86
C ARG A 367 29.98 -8.03 29.97
#